data_40b9d64bfc92f3a5d1f5d08919c4835c
#
_entry.id   40b9d64bfc92f3a5d1f5d08919c4835c
#
_cell.length_a   1.000
_cell.length_b   1.000
_cell.length_c   1.000
_cell.angle_alpha   90.00
_cell.angle_beta   90.00
_cell.angle_gamma   90.00
#
_symmetry.space_group_name_H-M   'P 1'
#
loop_
_entity.id
_entity.type
_entity.pdbx_description
1 polymer ?
#
loop_
_entity_poly.entity_id
_entity_poly.type
_entity_poly.pdbx_seq_one_letter_code
_entity_poly.pdbx_strand_id
1 'polypeptide(L)'
;GVGIVNNMITNMFDGSNFKYDSSSENMSYDEIIIPVTGRRMLTICGELDTTVPYYGGSGVWQNQFFPAQESVYIWAQHMGFSGSQIPDNNGVPYPGYNDLVKYSYLNGDIMHYKHVNKGHNAGAGPYVRDVIKEWIGY
;
A
#
# COMPACT_ATOMS: atom_id res chain seq x y z
N GLY A 1 7.47 -11.79 -8.60
CA GLY A 1 8.20 -11.10 -7.53
C GLY A 1 7.24 -10.55 -6.49
N VAL A 2 7.58 -10.66 -5.24
CA VAL A 2 6.85 -10.01 -4.14
C VAL A 2 7.58 -8.71 -3.83
N GLY A 3 6.95 -7.58 -4.06
CA GLY A 3 7.45 -6.28 -3.62
C GLY A 3 6.70 -5.82 -2.38
N ILE A 4 7.41 -5.37 -1.35
CA ILE A 4 6.79 -4.64 -0.26
C ILE A 4 6.65 -3.21 -0.74
N VAL A 5 5.42 -2.78 -0.97
CA VAL A 5 5.12 -1.41 -1.38
C VAL A 5 4.58 -0.67 -0.18
N ASN A 6 5.25 0.39 0.22
CA ASN A 6 4.72 1.37 1.16
C ASN A 6 3.75 2.32 0.45
N ASN A 7 3.24 3.30 1.19
CA ASN A 7 2.43 4.37 0.62
C ASN A 7 3.18 5.06 -0.52
N MET A 8 2.45 5.41 -1.56
CA MET A 8 3.01 6.24 -2.63
C MET A 8 3.28 7.65 -2.12
N ILE A 9 4.37 8.26 -2.57
CA ILE A 9 4.53 9.71 -2.46
C ILE A 9 3.57 10.39 -3.46
N THR A 10 3.07 11.56 -3.09
CA THR A 10 2.04 12.25 -3.89
C THR A 10 2.49 12.58 -5.31
N ASN A 11 3.79 12.73 -5.54
CA ASN A 11 4.34 13.00 -6.88
C ASN A 11 4.23 11.81 -7.84
N MET A 12 4.05 10.57 -7.31
CA MET A 12 3.94 9.36 -8.14
C MET A 12 2.59 9.21 -8.85
N PHE A 13 1.60 10.06 -8.51
CA PHE A 13 0.27 10.00 -9.12
C PHE A 13 -0.37 11.38 -9.14
N ASP A 14 -0.81 11.84 -10.32
CA ASP A 14 -1.37 13.20 -10.51
C ASP A 14 -2.90 13.25 -10.46
N GLY A 15 -3.54 12.18 -10.02
CA GLY A 15 -5.00 12.01 -10.01
C GLY A 15 -5.54 11.27 -11.23
N SER A 16 -4.72 11.07 -12.26
CA SER A 16 -5.09 10.34 -13.48
C SER A 16 -3.99 9.38 -13.94
N ASN A 17 -2.74 9.77 -13.81
CA ASN A 17 -1.60 9.03 -14.34
C ASN A 17 -0.57 8.72 -13.26
N PHE A 18 -0.02 7.50 -13.32
CA PHE A 18 1.20 7.19 -12.58
C PHE A 18 2.39 7.89 -13.22
N LYS A 19 3.31 8.31 -12.38
CA LYS A 19 4.53 9.00 -12.79
C LYS A 19 5.77 8.36 -12.20
N TYR A 20 6.86 8.43 -12.94
CA TYR A 20 8.18 8.07 -12.43
C TYR A 20 9.17 9.19 -12.70
N ASP A 21 10.27 9.15 -11.99
CA ASP A 21 11.36 10.09 -12.16
C ASP A 21 12.27 9.62 -13.28
N SER A 22 12.36 10.39 -14.37
CA SER A 22 13.25 10.10 -15.51
C SER A 22 14.73 10.33 -15.17
N SER A 23 14.99 11.13 -14.13
CA SER A 23 16.33 11.43 -13.64
C SER A 23 16.46 10.97 -12.19
N SER A 24 17.36 10.04 -11.94
CA SER A 24 17.63 9.50 -10.60
C SER A 24 18.12 10.54 -9.58
N GLU A 25 18.34 11.78 -10.00
CA GLU A 25 18.94 12.83 -9.18
C GLU A 25 17.96 13.88 -8.66
N ASN A 26 16.79 14.07 -9.28
CA ASN A 26 15.94 15.23 -9.03
C ASN A 26 14.57 14.92 -8.42
N MET A 27 14.13 13.67 -8.32
CA MET A 27 12.81 13.27 -7.86
C MET A 27 11.69 14.10 -8.52
N SER A 28 11.83 14.36 -9.83
CA SER A 28 10.95 15.26 -10.59
C SER A 28 9.59 14.66 -10.90
N TYR A 29 9.51 13.32 -11.01
CA TYR A 29 8.28 12.60 -11.38
C TYR A 29 7.59 13.21 -12.61
N ASP A 30 8.37 13.42 -13.65
CA ASP A 30 8.03 14.18 -14.86
C ASP A 30 7.51 13.29 -15.99
N GLU A 31 7.77 12.00 -15.95
CA GLU A 31 7.37 11.06 -17.01
C GLU A 31 6.12 10.26 -16.60
N ILE A 32 5.17 10.13 -17.51
CA ILE A 32 4.00 9.24 -17.33
C ILE A 32 4.45 7.80 -17.54
N ILE A 33 4.04 6.93 -16.62
CA ILE A 33 4.20 5.48 -16.75
C ILE A 33 2.84 4.79 -16.69
N ILE A 34 2.66 3.75 -17.48
CA ILE A 34 1.51 2.87 -17.42
C ILE A 34 1.95 1.56 -16.76
N PRO A 35 1.67 1.36 -15.47
CA PRO A 35 2.01 0.11 -14.82
C PRO A 35 1.33 -1.09 -15.48
N VAL A 36 2.00 -2.23 -15.48
CA VAL A 36 1.46 -3.47 -16.04
C VAL A 36 0.27 -3.93 -15.23
N THR A 37 -0.87 -4.13 -15.89
CA THR A 37 -2.10 -4.65 -15.27
C THR A 37 -2.04 -6.16 -15.00
N GLY A 38 -3.03 -6.68 -14.25
CA GLY A 38 -3.12 -8.11 -13.92
C GLY A 38 -2.01 -8.58 -12.96
N ARG A 39 -1.44 -7.68 -12.18
CA ARG A 39 -0.44 -8.00 -11.15
C ARG A 39 -1.09 -8.05 -9.77
N ARG A 40 -0.61 -9.00 -8.96
CA ARG A 40 -1.00 -9.09 -7.55
C ARG A 40 -0.11 -8.18 -6.72
N MET A 41 -0.68 -7.58 -5.67
CA MET A 41 0.04 -6.69 -4.76
C MET A 41 -0.35 -6.99 -3.31
N LEU A 42 0.64 -7.01 -2.43
CA LEU A 42 0.46 -7.13 -0.98
C LEU A 42 1.22 -6.00 -0.30
N THR A 43 0.55 -5.28 0.59
CA THR A 43 1.15 -4.24 1.42
C THR A 43 0.90 -4.49 2.89
N ILE A 44 1.86 -4.15 3.75
CA ILE A 44 1.74 -4.20 5.21
C ILE A 44 2.29 -2.89 5.77
N CYS A 45 1.44 -2.09 6.39
CA CYS A 45 1.81 -0.79 6.95
C CYS A 45 1.43 -0.69 8.43
N GLY A 46 2.28 -0.04 9.22
CA GLY A 46 2.00 0.25 10.62
C GLY A 46 1.16 1.50 10.79
N GLU A 47 0.14 1.45 11.62
CA GLU A 47 -0.75 2.58 11.88
C GLU A 47 -0.01 3.80 12.48
N LEU A 48 1.00 3.54 13.33
CA LEU A 48 1.79 4.57 14.00
C LEU A 48 3.12 4.86 13.28
N ASP A 49 3.21 4.54 11.99
CA ASP A 49 4.39 4.86 11.20
C ASP A 49 4.51 6.37 11.00
N THR A 50 5.58 6.96 11.51
CA THR A 50 5.92 8.39 11.35
C THR A 50 6.95 8.63 10.26
N THR A 51 7.58 7.58 9.76
CA THR A 51 8.56 7.65 8.67
C THR A 51 7.87 7.69 7.32
N VAL A 52 6.89 6.79 7.12
CA VAL A 52 5.95 6.76 6.00
C VAL A 52 4.55 6.77 6.60
N PRO A 53 3.95 7.94 6.83
CA PRO A 53 2.74 8.06 7.65
C PRO A 53 1.57 7.27 7.09
N TYR A 54 0.97 6.38 7.90
CA TYR A 54 -0.16 5.56 7.51
C TYR A 54 -1.33 6.38 6.96
N TYR A 55 -1.62 7.50 7.61
CA TYR A 55 -2.71 8.41 7.21
C TYR A 55 -2.26 9.50 6.23
N GLY A 56 -1.08 9.34 5.65
CA GLY A 56 -0.52 10.30 4.68
C GLY A 56 0.10 11.52 5.35
N GLY A 57 0.53 12.46 4.53
CA GLY A 57 1.20 13.70 4.96
C GLY A 57 2.72 13.62 4.87
N SER A 58 3.38 14.52 5.60
CA SER A 58 4.85 14.63 5.58
C SER A 58 5.51 13.45 6.27
N GLY A 59 6.47 12.84 5.59
CA GLY A 59 7.29 11.75 6.11
C GLY A 59 8.77 11.95 5.83
N VAL A 60 9.49 10.84 5.69
CA VAL A 60 10.93 10.82 5.48
C VAL A 60 11.34 11.64 4.24
N TRP A 61 12.49 12.31 4.33
CA TRP A 61 13.06 13.18 3.28
C TRP A 61 12.13 14.29 2.78
N GLN A 62 11.23 14.77 3.66
CA GLN A 62 10.25 15.84 3.36
C GLN A 62 9.25 15.45 2.25
N ASN A 63 9.16 14.17 1.89
CA ASN A 63 8.16 13.70 0.95
C ASN A 63 6.75 13.80 1.55
N GLN A 64 5.79 14.11 0.69
CA GLN A 64 4.37 14.00 1.00
C GLN A 64 3.87 12.64 0.53
N PHE A 65 3.17 11.93 1.40
CA PHE A 65 2.64 10.59 1.12
C PHE A 65 1.12 10.60 1.02
N PHE A 66 0.58 9.81 0.11
CA PHE A 66 -0.82 9.41 0.17
C PHE A 66 -1.06 8.55 1.42
N PRO A 67 -2.29 8.56 2.00
CA PRO A 67 -2.68 7.53 2.96
C PRO A 67 -2.45 6.13 2.39
N ALA A 68 -2.06 5.17 3.25
CA ALA A 68 -1.77 3.80 2.83
C ALA A 68 -2.94 3.15 2.09
N GLN A 69 -4.15 3.30 2.61
CA GLN A 69 -5.35 2.74 1.97
C GLN A 69 -5.70 3.42 0.65
N GLU A 70 -5.48 4.73 0.54
CA GLU A 70 -5.68 5.46 -0.72
C GLU A 70 -4.67 4.99 -1.77
N SER A 71 -3.40 4.85 -1.40
CA SER A 71 -2.37 4.29 -2.28
C SER A 71 -2.76 2.93 -2.83
N VAL A 72 -3.24 2.02 -1.97
CA VAL A 72 -3.66 0.68 -2.37
C VAL A 72 -4.92 0.73 -3.26
N TYR A 73 -5.86 1.62 -2.95
CA TYR A 73 -7.07 1.80 -3.74
C TYR A 73 -6.75 2.32 -5.15
N ILE A 74 -5.85 3.28 -5.30
CA ILE A 74 -5.36 3.76 -6.61
C ILE A 74 -4.80 2.58 -7.42
N TRP A 75 -3.96 1.73 -6.80
CA TRP A 75 -3.46 0.52 -7.45
C TRP A 75 -4.58 -0.47 -7.81
N ALA A 76 -5.54 -0.69 -6.92
CA ALA A 76 -6.68 -1.57 -7.19
C ALA A 76 -7.49 -1.09 -8.39
N GLN A 77 -7.79 0.20 -8.46
CA GLN A 77 -8.48 0.80 -9.61
C GLN A 77 -7.69 0.58 -10.91
N HIS A 78 -6.38 0.82 -10.89
CA HIS A 78 -5.53 0.58 -12.05
C HIS A 78 -5.53 -0.90 -12.49
N MET A 79 -5.62 -1.83 -11.54
CA MET A 79 -5.74 -3.27 -11.81
C MET A 79 -7.15 -3.72 -12.23
N GLY A 80 -8.12 -2.79 -12.35
CA GLY A 80 -9.46 -3.05 -12.85
C GLY A 80 -10.57 -3.07 -11.79
N PHE A 81 -10.29 -2.66 -10.55
CA PHE A 81 -11.32 -2.51 -9.53
C PHE A 81 -12.19 -1.28 -9.79
N SER A 82 -13.50 -1.48 -9.91
CA SER A 82 -14.47 -0.41 -10.20
C SER A 82 -15.34 0.00 -9.00
N GLY A 83 -15.15 -0.65 -7.84
CA GLY A 83 -15.88 -0.34 -6.61
C GLY A 83 -15.32 0.88 -5.86
N SER A 84 -15.96 1.22 -4.74
CA SER A 84 -15.48 2.27 -3.84
C SER A 84 -14.34 1.80 -2.96
N GLN A 85 -13.52 2.73 -2.47
CA GLN A 85 -12.51 2.44 -1.46
C GLN A 85 -13.16 1.85 -0.20
N ILE A 86 -12.54 0.81 0.36
CA ILE A 86 -12.97 0.23 1.63
C ILE A 86 -12.67 1.24 2.74
N PRO A 87 -13.69 1.70 3.51
CA PRO A 87 -13.46 2.58 4.66
C PRO A 87 -12.55 1.94 5.71
N ASP A 88 -11.82 2.74 6.46
CA ASP A 88 -10.87 2.26 7.48
C ASP A 88 -11.54 1.37 8.54
N ASN A 89 -12.77 1.70 8.94
CA ASN A 89 -13.56 0.93 9.92
C ASN A 89 -14.21 -0.34 9.35
N ASN A 90 -14.10 -0.58 8.04
CA ASN A 90 -14.64 -1.79 7.38
C ASN A 90 -13.54 -2.83 7.09
N GLY A 91 -12.35 -2.65 7.65
CA GLY A 91 -11.31 -3.65 7.60
C GLY A 91 -11.70 -4.91 8.36
N VAL A 92 -11.27 -6.06 7.88
CA VAL A 92 -11.57 -7.37 8.48
C VAL A 92 -10.40 -7.80 9.38
N PRO A 93 -10.62 -8.10 10.67
CA PRO A 93 -9.57 -8.63 11.53
C PRO A 93 -8.92 -9.88 10.93
N TYR A 94 -7.60 -9.98 10.99
CA TYR A 94 -6.90 -11.15 10.49
C TYR A 94 -6.90 -12.26 11.55
N PRO A 95 -7.32 -13.49 11.21
CA PRO A 95 -7.43 -14.57 12.19
C PRO A 95 -6.11 -14.85 12.91
N GLY A 96 -6.18 -14.93 14.25
CA GLY A 96 -5.01 -15.19 15.10
C GLY A 96 -4.15 -13.98 15.46
N TYR A 97 -4.46 -12.80 14.91
CA TYR A 97 -3.72 -11.56 15.19
C TYR A 97 -4.71 -10.40 15.41
N ASN A 98 -4.96 -10.04 16.66
CA ASN A 98 -5.97 -9.04 17.04
C ASN A 98 -5.62 -7.61 16.61
N ASP A 99 -4.35 -7.35 16.29
CA ASP A 99 -3.80 -6.07 15.90
C ASP A 99 -3.54 -5.96 14.39
N LEU A 100 -3.97 -6.96 13.61
CA LEU A 100 -3.81 -6.97 12.17
C LEU A 100 -5.17 -6.93 11.47
N VAL A 101 -5.37 -5.90 10.64
CA VAL A 101 -6.62 -5.65 9.91
C VAL A 101 -6.37 -5.73 8.42
N LYS A 102 -7.22 -6.49 7.72
CA LYS A 102 -7.11 -6.79 6.29
C LYS A 102 -8.13 -6.00 5.47
N TYR A 103 -7.68 -5.48 4.34
CA TYR A 103 -8.49 -4.86 3.30
C TYR A 103 -8.20 -5.58 1.98
N SER A 104 -9.24 -6.07 1.30
CA SER A 104 -9.09 -6.94 0.14
C SER A 104 -9.85 -6.40 -1.07
N TYR A 105 -9.15 -6.22 -2.17
CA TYR A 105 -9.70 -5.84 -3.45
C TYR A 105 -9.44 -6.95 -4.48
N LEU A 106 -10.24 -7.01 -5.55
CA LEU A 106 -10.07 -7.96 -6.66
C LEU A 106 -9.93 -9.41 -6.20
N ASN A 107 -10.82 -9.83 -5.27
CA ASN A 107 -10.85 -11.19 -4.71
C ASN A 107 -9.52 -11.63 -4.07
N GLY A 108 -8.74 -10.69 -3.53
CA GLY A 108 -7.48 -10.97 -2.87
C GLY A 108 -6.22 -10.75 -3.72
N ASP A 109 -6.37 -10.33 -4.97
CA ASP A 109 -5.20 -10.00 -5.78
C ASP A 109 -4.50 -8.74 -5.29
N ILE A 110 -5.27 -7.77 -4.79
CA ILE A 110 -4.72 -6.56 -4.14
C ILE A 110 -5.11 -6.59 -2.67
N MET A 111 -4.11 -6.76 -1.81
CA MET A 111 -4.29 -6.90 -0.37
C MET A 111 -3.51 -5.84 0.40
N HIS A 112 -4.17 -5.27 1.39
CA HIS A 112 -3.55 -4.35 2.34
C HIS A 112 -3.77 -4.83 3.77
N TYR A 113 -2.72 -4.76 4.57
CA TYR A 113 -2.79 -5.03 5.99
C TYR A 113 -2.35 -3.81 6.79
N LYS A 114 -3.22 -3.34 7.67
CA LYS A 114 -2.92 -2.36 8.71
C LYS A 114 -2.51 -3.08 9.98
N HIS A 115 -1.33 -2.81 10.49
CA HIS A 115 -0.93 -3.27 11.81
C HIS A 115 -1.20 -2.15 12.82
N VAL A 116 -2.25 -2.34 13.61
CA VAL A 116 -2.68 -1.39 14.65
C VAL A 116 -1.59 -1.26 15.71
N ASN A 117 -1.33 -0.04 16.17
CA ASN A 117 -0.32 0.28 17.18
C ASN A 117 1.13 -0.10 16.80
N LYS A 118 1.44 -0.27 15.51
CA LYS A 118 2.79 -0.57 15.02
C LYS A 118 3.37 0.60 14.21
N GLY A 119 4.67 0.82 14.37
CA GLY A 119 5.42 1.84 13.62
C GLY A 119 5.99 1.30 12.30
N HIS A 120 7.07 1.93 11.83
CA HIS A 120 7.71 1.67 10.54
C HIS A 120 8.18 0.22 10.33
N ASN A 121 8.35 -0.56 11.36
CA ASN A 121 8.76 -1.97 11.28
C ASN A 121 7.59 -2.97 11.22
N ALA A 122 6.39 -2.55 10.84
CA ALA A 122 5.22 -3.42 10.74
C ALA A 122 5.46 -4.63 9.84
N GLY A 123 6.20 -4.47 8.75
CA GLY A 123 6.57 -5.56 7.83
C GLY A 123 7.58 -6.58 8.37
N ALA A 124 8.08 -6.42 9.60
CA ALA A 124 9.04 -7.34 10.23
C ALA A 124 8.42 -8.26 11.31
N GLY A 125 7.10 -8.22 11.47
CA GLY A 125 6.41 -9.05 12.47
C GLY A 125 6.33 -10.53 12.11
N PRO A 126 6.14 -11.44 13.10
CA PRO A 126 6.10 -12.89 12.85
C PRO A 126 4.92 -13.31 11.95
N TYR A 127 3.83 -12.57 11.95
CA TYR A 127 2.66 -12.77 11.10
C TYR A 127 2.93 -12.57 9.62
N VAL A 128 3.98 -11.83 9.25
CA VAL A 128 4.29 -11.51 7.84
C VAL A 128 4.44 -12.78 7.00
N ARG A 129 5.10 -13.78 7.55
CA ARG A 129 5.25 -15.07 6.87
C ARG A 129 3.90 -15.76 6.62
N ASP A 130 3.00 -15.72 7.59
CA ASP A 130 1.69 -16.38 7.50
C ASP A 130 0.78 -15.65 6.50
N VAL A 131 0.78 -14.32 6.54
CA VAL A 131 0.10 -13.47 5.55
C VAL A 131 0.61 -13.73 4.13
N ILE A 132 1.93 -13.78 3.94
CA ILE A 132 2.51 -14.05 2.62
C ILE A 132 2.14 -15.44 2.13
N LYS A 133 2.23 -16.47 2.97
CA LYS A 133 1.85 -17.84 2.61
C LYS A 133 0.40 -17.94 2.17
N GLU A 134 -0.52 -17.37 2.97
CA GLU A 134 -1.93 -17.34 2.61
C GLU A 134 -2.15 -16.64 1.26
N TRP A 135 -1.52 -15.49 1.06
CA TRP A 135 -1.70 -14.72 -0.14
C TRP A 135 -1.15 -15.38 -1.41
N ILE A 136 -0.05 -16.12 -1.31
CA ILE A 136 0.52 -16.88 -2.45
C ILE A 136 -0.13 -18.25 -2.63
N GLY A 137 -1.00 -18.67 -1.71
CA GLY A 137 -1.75 -19.94 -1.80
C GLY A 137 -0.98 -21.15 -1.29
N TYR A 138 -0.14 -21.00 -0.26
CA TYR A 138 0.55 -22.10 0.45
C TYR A 138 -0.15 -22.47 1.74
#